data_c926fc836263e87be0425c37e6471a57
#
_entry.id   c926fc836263e87be0425c37e6471a57
#
_cell.length_a   1.000
_cell.length_b   1.000
_cell.length_c   1.000
_cell.angle_alpha   90.00
_cell.angle_beta   90.00
_cell.angle_gamma   90.00
#
_symmetry.space_group_name_H-M   'P 1'
#
loop_
_entity.id
_entity.type
_entity.pdbx_description
1 polymer ?
#
loop_
_entity_poly.entity_id
_entity_poly.type
_entity_poly.pdbx_seq_one_letter_code
_entity_poly.pdbx_strand_id
1 'polypeptide(L)'
;MSVQKVSDAMITGVSSSKLSGDLPAISGANLTGDLAKTSTAQMWTASQRSAMVVDNDGSFDMNAGHNFKCTPAGDFTLTFTNISDGQSGFILLDNAAGAVVSLETYSKADANLSTTVSTAGTYILSYISDGTCAYLTNSAVIA
;
A
#
# COMPACT_ATOMS: atom_id res chain seq x y z
N MET A 1 -1.49 53.09 13.40
CA MET A 1 -0.92 52.01 14.25
C MET A 1 0.40 51.55 13.64
N SER A 2 1.50 51.68 14.36
CA SER A 2 2.78 51.17 13.87
C SER A 2 2.80 49.66 14.08
N VAL A 3 2.93 48.88 13.01
CA VAL A 3 3.12 47.41 13.11
C VAL A 3 4.56 47.19 13.54
N GLN A 4 4.75 46.74 14.75
CA GLN A 4 6.07 46.40 15.26
C GLN A 4 6.54 45.10 14.58
N LYS A 5 7.62 45.17 13.80
CA LYS A 5 8.22 44.03 13.17
C LYS A 5 8.94 43.20 14.22
N VAL A 6 8.48 42.00 14.52
CA VAL A 6 9.17 41.06 15.41
C VAL A 6 10.36 40.51 14.64
N SER A 7 11.58 40.70 15.17
CA SER A 7 12.78 40.12 14.56
C SER A 7 12.90 38.64 14.90
N ASP A 8 13.50 37.84 14.01
CA ASP A 8 13.68 36.40 14.18
C ASP A 8 14.38 35.99 15.49
N ALA A 9 15.25 36.89 16.01
CA ALA A 9 15.93 36.67 17.29
C ALA A 9 15.00 36.71 18.53
N MET A 10 13.77 37.20 18.38
CA MET A 10 12.78 37.24 19.47
C MET A 10 11.84 36.06 19.50
N ILE A 11 11.89 35.18 18.49
CA ILE A 11 11.00 33.99 18.37
C ILE A 11 11.80 32.76 18.78
N THR A 12 11.78 32.42 20.05
CA THR A 12 12.45 31.23 20.59
C THR A 12 11.59 29.96 20.49
N GLY A 13 10.33 30.09 20.12
CA GLY A 13 9.42 28.97 19.87
C GLY A 13 7.99 29.46 19.64
N VAL A 14 7.34 28.94 18.61
CA VAL A 14 5.92 29.16 18.37
C VAL A 14 5.21 27.83 18.58
N SER A 15 4.34 27.78 19.58
CA SER A 15 3.48 26.62 19.80
C SER A 15 2.50 26.46 18.61
N SER A 16 2.30 25.26 18.14
CA SER A 16 1.34 24.95 17.07
C SER A 16 -0.07 25.49 17.33
N SER A 17 -0.46 25.62 18.61
CA SER A 17 -1.74 26.21 19.03
C SER A 17 -1.87 27.71 18.72
N LYS A 18 -0.76 28.40 18.44
CA LYS A 18 -0.72 29.83 18.07
C LYS A 18 -0.63 30.07 16.57
N LEU A 19 -0.51 29.00 15.78
CA LEU A 19 -0.54 29.06 14.32
C LEU A 19 -1.97 28.83 13.88
N SER A 20 -2.66 29.88 13.47
CA SER A 20 -4.00 29.81 12.88
C SER A 20 -3.95 30.24 11.42
N GLY A 21 -4.57 29.47 10.53
CA GLY A 21 -4.57 29.65 9.09
C GLY A 21 -3.52 28.81 8.37
N ASP A 22 -3.54 28.88 7.04
CA ASP A 22 -2.54 28.19 6.22
C ASP A 22 -1.17 28.79 6.46
N LEU A 23 -0.18 27.94 6.75
CA LEU A 23 1.21 28.36 6.81
C LEU A 23 1.61 28.90 5.43
N PRO A 24 2.30 30.08 5.36
CA PRO A 24 2.90 30.50 4.10
C PRO A 24 3.73 29.37 3.52
N ALA A 25 3.79 29.26 2.19
CA ALA A 25 4.60 28.24 1.52
C ALA A 25 6.05 28.32 2.02
N ILE A 26 6.37 27.47 2.99
CA ILE A 26 7.70 27.36 3.55
C ILE A 26 8.49 26.48 2.60
N SER A 27 9.64 26.99 2.12
CA SER A 27 10.58 26.14 1.38
C SER A 27 10.95 24.93 2.24
N GLY A 28 10.69 23.71 1.73
CA GLY A 28 11.03 22.48 2.42
C GLY A 28 12.53 22.32 2.72
N ALA A 29 13.37 23.22 2.21
CA ALA A 29 14.82 23.22 2.45
C ALA A 29 15.20 23.45 3.92
N ASN A 30 14.32 24.11 4.70
CA ASN A 30 14.55 24.41 6.12
C ASN A 30 13.70 23.55 7.07
N LEU A 31 12.93 22.60 6.53
CA LEU A 31 12.20 21.65 7.36
C LEU A 31 13.14 20.46 7.64
N THR A 32 13.61 20.36 8.88
CA THR A 32 14.37 19.21 9.36
C THR A 32 13.37 18.12 9.74
N GLY A 33 13.25 17.10 8.90
CA GLY A 33 12.34 15.97 9.08
C GLY A 33 12.12 15.25 7.76
N ASP A 34 11.63 14.03 7.82
CA ASP A 34 11.36 13.19 6.66
C ASP A 34 10.05 13.63 6.00
N LEU A 35 10.17 14.58 5.06
CA LEU A 35 9.04 15.07 4.28
C LEU A 35 8.97 14.33 2.95
N ALA A 36 7.89 13.59 2.75
CA ALA A 36 7.59 13.03 1.43
C ALA A 36 7.18 14.15 0.47
N LYS A 37 7.90 14.29 -0.65
CA LYS A 37 7.58 15.24 -1.72
C LYS A 37 6.86 14.51 -2.85
N THR A 38 5.72 15.01 -3.26
CA THR A 38 4.90 14.38 -4.31
C THR A 38 5.39 14.66 -5.73
N SER A 39 6.23 15.69 -5.92
CA SER A 39 6.64 16.18 -7.24
C SER A 39 8.10 15.92 -7.60
N THR A 40 8.86 15.22 -6.76
CA THR A 40 10.30 14.97 -6.96
C THR A 40 10.63 13.54 -6.59
N ALA A 41 11.44 12.87 -7.42
CA ALA A 41 11.98 11.55 -7.06
C ALA A 41 12.77 11.64 -5.75
N GLN A 42 12.51 10.73 -4.84
CA GLN A 42 13.14 10.66 -3.53
C GLN A 42 13.88 9.35 -3.37
N MET A 43 15.12 9.43 -2.86
CA MET A 43 15.88 8.26 -2.47
C MET A 43 15.80 8.10 -0.96
N TRP A 44 15.32 6.94 -0.54
CA TRP A 44 15.29 6.57 0.88
C TRP A 44 16.57 5.82 1.22
N THR A 45 17.33 6.32 2.17
CA THR A 45 18.58 5.68 2.62
C THR A 45 18.34 4.57 3.65
N ALA A 46 17.13 4.53 4.23
CA ALA A 46 16.68 3.46 5.12
C ALA A 46 15.60 2.61 4.44
N SER A 47 15.52 1.35 4.84
CA SER A 47 14.49 0.43 4.35
C SER A 47 13.08 0.94 4.67
N GLN A 48 12.25 1.09 3.64
CA GLN A 48 10.83 1.39 3.80
C GLN A 48 10.07 0.07 3.93
N ARG A 49 9.32 -0.09 5.01
CA ARG A 49 8.56 -1.30 5.30
C ARG A 49 7.07 -0.98 5.28
N SER A 50 6.34 -1.72 4.45
CA SER A 50 4.88 -1.78 4.53
C SER A 50 4.49 -2.96 5.42
N ALA A 51 3.58 -2.74 6.35
CA ALA A 51 3.00 -3.83 7.11
C ALA A 51 2.20 -4.76 6.18
N MET A 52 2.19 -6.06 6.48
CA MET A 52 1.27 -6.97 5.79
C MET A 52 -0.13 -6.85 6.39
N VAL A 53 -1.11 -6.67 5.55
CA VAL A 53 -2.53 -6.70 5.93
C VAL A 53 -3.00 -8.16 5.90
N VAL A 54 -3.56 -8.64 7.00
CA VAL A 54 -4.13 -9.99 7.05
C VAL A 54 -5.58 -9.93 6.59
N ASP A 55 -5.88 -10.67 5.53
CA ASP A 55 -7.21 -10.82 4.97
C ASP A 55 -7.38 -12.26 4.50
N ASN A 56 -8.23 -13.02 5.19
CA ASN A 56 -8.37 -14.46 5.00
C ASN A 56 -9.63 -14.85 4.19
N ASP A 57 -10.43 -13.89 3.79
CA ASP A 57 -11.60 -14.12 2.94
C ASP A 57 -11.32 -13.90 1.45
N GLY A 58 -10.15 -13.37 1.12
CA GLY A 58 -9.69 -13.13 -0.25
C GLY A 58 -10.16 -11.81 -0.86
N SER A 59 -10.70 -10.88 -0.06
CA SER A 59 -11.15 -9.57 -0.51
C SER A 59 -10.18 -8.47 -0.10
N PHE A 60 -9.16 -8.24 -0.89
CA PHE A 60 -8.04 -7.35 -0.58
C PHE A 60 -8.38 -5.88 -0.81
N ASP A 61 -8.48 -5.10 0.27
CA ASP A 61 -8.64 -3.65 0.21
C ASP A 61 -7.31 -2.97 -0.09
N MET A 62 -7.15 -2.44 -1.30
CA MET A 62 -5.92 -1.79 -1.75
C MET A 62 -5.64 -0.46 -1.04
N ASN A 63 -6.63 0.15 -0.37
CA ASN A 63 -6.40 1.29 0.53
C ASN A 63 -5.78 0.88 1.87
N ALA A 64 -5.94 -0.37 2.29
CA ALA A 64 -5.39 -0.86 3.56
C ALA A 64 -3.89 -1.13 3.50
N GLY A 65 -3.35 -1.45 2.31
CA GLY A 65 -1.91 -1.70 2.14
C GLY A 65 -1.54 -2.20 0.76
N HIS A 66 -0.26 -2.53 0.61
CA HIS A 66 0.29 -3.07 -0.64
C HIS A 66 0.63 -4.56 -0.54
N ASN A 67 0.81 -5.06 0.68
CA ASN A 67 1.19 -6.44 0.91
C ASN A 67 0.15 -7.09 1.81
N PHE A 68 -0.31 -8.27 1.41
CA PHE A 68 -1.36 -9.01 2.08
C PHE A 68 -0.88 -10.39 2.49
N LYS A 69 -1.51 -10.95 3.51
CA LYS A 69 -1.41 -12.35 3.87
C LYS A 69 -2.81 -12.94 3.92
N CYS A 70 -2.99 -14.07 3.24
CA CYS A 70 -4.24 -14.81 3.21
C CYS A 70 -3.99 -16.26 3.62
N THR A 71 -4.71 -16.72 4.63
CA THR A 71 -4.77 -18.12 5.04
C THR A 71 -6.25 -18.52 5.05
N PRO A 72 -6.78 -18.98 3.89
CA PRO A 72 -8.20 -19.21 3.73
C PRO A 72 -8.67 -20.41 4.56
N ALA A 73 -9.86 -20.30 5.14
CA ALA A 73 -10.49 -21.40 5.86
C ALA A 73 -11.31 -22.36 4.95
N GLY A 74 -11.50 -22.01 3.69
CA GLY A 74 -12.24 -22.75 2.68
C GLY A 74 -12.16 -22.08 1.32
N ASP A 75 -12.97 -22.51 0.38
CA ASP A 75 -13.01 -21.95 -0.98
C ASP A 75 -13.30 -20.45 -0.94
N PHE A 76 -12.63 -19.68 -1.77
CA PHE A 76 -12.77 -18.22 -1.80
C PHE A 76 -12.60 -17.63 -3.20
N THR A 77 -13.06 -16.41 -3.37
CA THR A 77 -12.86 -15.63 -4.59
C THR A 77 -11.85 -14.53 -4.33
N LEU A 78 -10.81 -14.49 -5.13
CA LEU A 78 -9.78 -13.47 -5.08
C LEU A 78 -10.32 -12.18 -5.69
N THR A 79 -10.51 -11.18 -4.85
CA THR A 79 -11.15 -9.90 -5.16
C THR A 79 -10.26 -8.74 -4.70
N PHE A 80 -10.24 -7.67 -5.47
CA PHE A 80 -9.61 -6.42 -5.07
C PHE A 80 -10.65 -5.30 -4.97
N THR A 81 -10.59 -4.54 -3.91
CA THR A 81 -11.41 -3.34 -3.71
C THR A 81 -10.54 -2.09 -3.65
N ASN A 82 -11.15 -0.92 -3.93
CA ASN A 82 -10.44 0.38 -3.93
C ASN A 82 -9.22 0.40 -4.86
N ILE A 83 -9.37 -0.19 -6.05
CA ILE A 83 -8.30 -0.32 -7.04
C ILE A 83 -7.87 1.08 -7.51
N SER A 84 -6.56 1.37 -7.43
CA SER A 84 -5.96 2.62 -7.91
C SER A 84 -4.90 2.33 -8.97
N ASP A 85 -4.76 3.23 -9.94
CA ASP A 85 -3.79 3.10 -11.02
C ASP A 85 -2.35 3.07 -10.50
N GLY A 86 -1.54 2.16 -11.05
CA GLY A 86 -0.12 2.01 -10.71
C GLY A 86 0.15 1.36 -9.35
N GLN A 87 -0.88 0.95 -8.61
CA GLN A 87 -0.69 0.26 -7.34
C GLN A 87 -0.19 -1.16 -7.57
N SER A 88 0.79 -1.60 -6.79
CA SER A 88 1.40 -2.92 -6.91
C SER A 88 1.80 -3.48 -5.56
N GLY A 89 1.91 -4.80 -5.45
CA GLY A 89 2.29 -5.46 -4.21
C GLY A 89 2.29 -6.97 -4.33
N PHE A 90 2.24 -7.61 -3.15
CA PHE A 90 2.30 -9.06 -3.03
C PHE A 90 1.20 -9.58 -2.11
N ILE A 91 0.75 -10.81 -2.39
CA ILE A 91 -0.08 -11.60 -1.50
C ILE A 91 0.69 -12.86 -1.14
N LEU A 92 0.95 -13.08 0.15
CA LEU A 92 1.39 -14.36 0.67
C LEU A 92 0.15 -15.22 0.92
N LEU A 93 -0.12 -16.14 0.01
CA LEU A 93 -1.24 -17.07 0.10
C LEU A 93 -0.76 -18.38 0.72
N ASP A 94 -1.26 -18.69 1.91
CA ASP A 94 -1.02 -19.96 2.60
C ASP A 94 -2.27 -20.83 2.48
N ASN A 95 -2.37 -21.55 1.35
CA ASN A 95 -3.50 -22.44 1.03
C ASN A 95 -3.20 -23.88 1.42
N ALA A 96 -2.87 -24.12 2.69
CA ALA A 96 -2.49 -25.46 3.17
C ALA A 96 -3.59 -26.51 2.99
N ALA A 97 -4.86 -26.12 2.98
CA ALA A 97 -5.99 -27.02 2.81
C ALA A 97 -6.31 -27.34 1.34
N GLY A 98 -5.74 -26.62 0.36
CA GLY A 98 -6.07 -26.76 -1.04
C GLY A 98 -7.49 -26.23 -1.35
N ALA A 99 -7.89 -25.14 -0.71
CA ALA A 99 -9.15 -24.48 -0.99
C ALA A 99 -9.21 -24.01 -2.45
N VAL A 100 -10.36 -24.09 -3.08
CA VAL A 100 -10.57 -23.66 -4.48
C VAL A 100 -10.51 -22.15 -4.54
N VAL A 101 -9.65 -21.63 -5.43
CA VAL A 101 -9.47 -20.19 -5.65
C VAL A 101 -10.13 -19.80 -6.96
N SER A 102 -11.13 -18.94 -6.89
CA SER A 102 -11.76 -18.30 -8.04
C SER A 102 -11.25 -16.89 -8.24
N LEU A 103 -11.39 -16.35 -9.44
CA LEU A 103 -11.06 -14.95 -9.74
C LEU A 103 -12.34 -14.17 -9.99
N GLU A 104 -12.43 -12.99 -9.39
CA GLU A 104 -13.50 -12.04 -9.66
C GLU A 104 -13.24 -11.30 -11.01
N THR A 105 -14.24 -10.63 -11.54
CA THR A 105 -14.21 -9.98 -12.86
C THR A 105 -13.06 -8.98 -13.02
N TYR A 106 -12.69 -8.26 -11.97
CA TYR A 106 -11.62 -7.26 -11.98
C TYR A 106 -10.24 -7.82 -11.57
N SER A 107 -10.20 -9.11 -11.19
CA SER A 107 -8.95 -9.85 -10.95
C SER A 107 -8.55 -10.59 -12.21
N LYS A 108 -7.49 -10.14 -12.87
CA LYS A 108 -7.00 -10.69 -14.14
C LYS A 108 -5.73 -11.49 -13.93
N ALA A 109 -5.68 -12.67 -14.48
CA ALA A 109 -4.50 -13.52 -14.42
C ALA A 109 -4.43 -14.42 -15.65
N ASP A 110 -3.35 -15.15 -15.76
CA ASP A 110 -3.23 -16.22 -16.72
C ASP A 110 -4.22 -17.37 -16.40
N ALA A 111 -4.57 -18.16 -17.41
CA ALA A 111 -5.58 -19.21 -17.30
C ALA A 111 -5.25 -20.31 -16.26
N ASN A 112 -3.99 -20.44 -15.86
CA ASN A 112 -3.53 -21.49 -14.95
C ASN A 112 -3.44 -21.03 -13.48
N LEU A 113 -3.50 -19.71 -13.22
CA LEU A 113 -3.30 -19.18 -11.87
C LEU A 113 -4.27 -19.85 -10.87
N SER A 114 -5.58 -19.80 -11.13
CA SER A 114 -6.58 -20.38 -10.23
C SER A 114 -6.33 -21.85 -9.96
N THR A 115 -6.04 -22.64 -11.00
CA THR A 115 -5.75 -24.08 -10.86
C THR A 115 -4.50 -24.32 -10.03
N THR A 116 -3.44 -23.53 -10.27
CA THR A 116 -2.18 -23.68 -9.55
C THR A 116 -2.36 -23.39 -8.07
N VAL A 117 -2.94 -22.22 -7.72
CA VAL A 117 -3.06 -21.79 -6.32
C VAL A 117 -4.18 -22.48 -5.54
N SER A 118 -5.05 -23.24 -6.23
CA SER A 118 -6.04 -24.12 -5.59
C SER A 118 -5.43 -25.45 -5.11
N THR A 119 -4.18 -25.73 -5.45
CA THR A 119 -3.47 -26.88 -4.91
C THR A 119 -2.94 -26.51 -3.52
N ALA A 120 -2.89 -27.49 -2.60
CA ALA A 120 -2.36 -27.26 -1.26
C ALA A 120 -0.89 -26.77 -1.31
N GLY A 121 -0.60 -25.66 -0.63
CA GLY A 121 0.73 -25.08 -0.58
C GLY A 121 0.75 -23.60 -0.25
N THR A 122 1.95 -23.05 -0.16
CA THR A 122 2.17 -21.60 0.03
C THR A 122 2.63 -20.98 -1.29
N TYR A 123 2.07 -19.84 -1.63
CA TYR A 123 2.34 -19.12 -2.87
C TYR A 123 2.60 -17.64 -2.60
N ILE A 124 3.41 -17.03 -3.46
CA ILE A 124 3.51 -15.58 -3.55
C ILE A 124 2.82 -15.16 -4.85
N LEU A 125 1.76 -14.35 -4.73
CA LEU A 125 1.13 -13.70 -5.86
C LEU A 125 1.66 -12.28 -5.91
N SER A 126 2.09 -11.84 -7.09
CA SER A 126 2.38 -10.43 -7.34
C SER A 126 1.26 -9.82 -8.16
N TYR A 127 0.97 -8.55 -7.93
CA TYR A 127 -0.05 -7.84 -8.68
C TYR A 127 0.38 -6.41 -9.04
N ILE A 128 -0.22 -5.91 -10.13
CA ILE A 128 -0.23 -4.51 -10.51
C ILE A 128 -1.63 -4.13 -10.98
N SER A 129 -2.03 -2.89 -10.78
CA SER A 129 -3.36 -2.41 -11.20
C SER A 129 -3.29 -1.24 -12.17
N ASP A 130 -4.33 -1.12 -13.01
CA ASP A 130 -4.54 -0.04 -13.98
C ASP A 130 -5.67 0.93 -13.58
N GLY A 131 -6.07 0.91 -12.31
CA GLY A 131 -7.19 1.69 -11.79
C GLY A 131 -8.56 1.04 -11.99
N THR A 132 -8.66 -0.05 -12.77
CA THR A 132 -9.89 -0.79 -13.02
C THR A 132 -9.74 -2.26 -12.63
N CYS A 133 -8.65 -2.88 -13.05
CA CYS A 133 -8.35 -4.29 -12.81
C CYS A 133 -7.02 -4.45 -12.08
N ALA A 134 -6.91 -5.51 -11.30
CA ALA A 134 -5.64 -6.01 -10.78
C ALA A 134 -5.18 -7.19 -11.62
N TYR A 135 -3.96 -7.13 -12.12
CA TYR A 135 -3.31 -8.15 -12.95
C TYR A 135 -2.34 -8.95 -12.08
N LEU A 136 -2.56 -10.24 -12.01
CA LEU A 136 -1.84 -11.14 -11.09
C LEU A 136 -0.96 -12.13 -11.80
N THR A 137 0.12 -12.47 -11.14
CA THR A 137 0.92 -13.67 -11.43
C THR A 137 1.21 -14.41 -10.12
N ASN A 138 1.53 -15.70 -10.19
CA ASN A 138 1.85 -16.52 -9.04
C ASN A 138 3.25 -17.15 -9.14
N SER A 139 3.85 -17.43 -7.99
CA SER A 139 5.01 -18.31 -7.91
C SER A 139 4.60 -19.77 -8.15
N ALA A 140 5.58 -20.66 -8.34
CA ALA A 140 5.40 -22.08 -8.01
C ALA A 140 5.11 -22.24 -6.51
N VAL A 141 4.67 -23.43 -6.10
CA VAL A 141 4.50 -23.73 -4.67
C VAL A 141 5.84 -23.55 -3.94
N ILE A 142 5.77 -22.88 -2.80
CA ILE A 142 6.93 -22.68 -1.92
C ILE A 142 6.88 -23.78 -0.87
N ALA A 143 7.94 -24.59 -0.83
CA ALA A 143 8.07 -25.70 0.12
C ALA A 143 8.61 -25.21 1.47
#